data_5172c1540dc6101443d31756a50d86a2
#
_entry.id   5172c1540dc6101443d31756a50d86a2
#
_cell.length_a   1.000
_cell.length_b   1.000
_cell.length_c   1.000
_cell.angle_alpha   90.00
_cell.angle_beta   90.00
_cell.angle_gamma   90.00
#
_symmetry.space_group_name_H-M   'P 1'
#
loop_
_entity.id
_entity.type
_entity.pdbx_description
1 polymer ?
#
loop_
_entity_poly.entity_id
_entity_poly.type
_entity_poly.pdbx_seq_one_letter_code
_entity_poly.pdbx_strand_id
1 'polypeptide(L)'
;LIAALRRWQPGAIAFSGGVDSTLLLHLAREAWDRPPLAVCFLSPLMTGEEKNRVLEITGSLGIPLKKMFSREYLLPEFIENSPNRCYYCKQYRFRLARHFLETKGVPYLLDGTNADDLRDYRPGLQANRELKIVSPFALLGWRKEEIRRTSRRLGLPTWDQPSSACLATRIPFGTPITKKQLTRIGRAEAALRSLGFRECRLRVHGPIARIEVREKDFPKVMNKRTKAALEQTLTALGFTYITLDLQGLRTGSMNAVLTKNSGNILAF
;
A
#
# COMPACT_ATOMS: atom_id res chain seq x y z
N LEU A 1 24.38 -4.21 -3.72
CA LEU A 1 23.09 -3.84 -4.30
C LEU A 1 23.26 -2.79 -5.38
N ILE A 2 23.98 -1.66 -5.15
CA ILE A 2 24.23 -0.62 -6.17
C ILE A 2 24.83 -1.22 -7.45
N ALA A 3 25.90 -2.01 -7.37
CA ALA A 3 26.49 -2.67 -8.52
C ALA A 3 25.52 -3.59 -9.27
N ALA A 4 24.63 -4.28 -8.55
CA ALA A 4 23.60 -5.13 -9.15
C ALA A 4 22.51 -4.32 -9.87
N LEU A 5 22.15 -3.12 -9.37
CA LEU A 5 21.15 -2.26 -9.98
C LEU A 5 21.55 -1.75 -11.36
N ARG A 6 22.85 -1.59 -11.64
CA ARG A 6 23.36 -1.10 -12.94
C ARG A 6 22.90 -1.93 -14.14
N ARG A 7 22.62 -3.23 -13.94
CA ARG A 7 22.15 -4.13 -15.02
C ARG A 7 20.73 -3.82 -15.52
N TRP A 8 19.95 -3.04 -14.78
CA TRP A 8 18.56 -2.73 -15.11
C TRP A 8 18.36 -1.26 -15.53
N GLN A 9 19.39 -0.64 -16.09
CA GLN A 9 19.29 0.68 -16.71
C GLN A 9 19.20 0.59 -18.24
N PRO A 10 18.47 1.51 -18.91
CA PRO A 10 17.54 2.46 -18.30
C PRO A 10 16.27 1.77 -17.79
N GLY A 11 15.74 2.24 -16.67
CA GLY A 11 14.61 1.61 -16.03
C GLY A 11 13.64 2.59 -15.36
N ALA A 12 12.49 2.06 -15.00
CA ALA A 12 11.48 2.76 -14.20
C ALA A 12 11.19 2.00 -12.91
N ILE A 13 10.75 2.72 -11.89
CA ILE A 13 10.43 2.14 -10.58
C ILE A 13 8.97 2.40 -10.26
N ALA A 14 8.20 1.33 -10.00
CA ALA A 14 6.85 1.42 -9.46
C ALA A 14 6.91 2.00 -8.05
N PHE A 15 6.60 3.29 -7.93
CA PHE A 15 6.85 4.09 -6.74
C PHE A 15 5.57 4.40 -5.98
N SER A 16 5.49 3.92 -4.74
CA SER A 16 4.34 4.12 -3.85
C SER A 16 4.59 5.13 -2.72
N GLY A 17 5.83 5.62 -2.56
CA GLY A 17 6.23 6.44 -1.41
C GLY A 17 6.38 5.66 -0.10
N GLY A 18 6.35 4.33 -0.14
CA GLY A 18 6.66 3.46 1.01
C GLY A 18 8.17 3.23 1.16
N VAL A 19 8.62 2.69 2.31
CA VAL A 19 10.04 2.54 2.64
C VAL A 19 10.82 1.77 1.58
N ASP A 20 10.26 0.64 1.08
CA ASP A 20 10.95 -0.21 0.10
C ASP A 20 11.14 0.52 -1.24
N SER A 21 10.07 1.08 -1.78
CA SER A 21 10.12 1.79 -3.06
C SER A 21 10.95 3.07 -2.99
N THR A 22 11.00 3.73 -1.83
CA THR A 22 11.84 4.93 -1.62
C THR A 22 13.31 4.57 -1.58
N LEU A 23 13.69 3.51 -0.85
CA LEU A 23 15.07 3.04 -0.86
C LEU A 23 15.50 2.59 -2.26
N LEU A 24 14.65 1.81 -2.96
CA LEU A 24 14.96 1.37 -4.31
C LEU A 24 15.18 2.54 -5.27
N LEU A 25 14.31 3.56 -5.18
CA LEU A 25 14.39 4.76 -6.01
C LEU A 25 15.69 5.54 -5.76
N HIS A 26 16.06 5.72 -4.48
CA HIS A 26 17.30 6.37 -4.08
C HIS A 26 18.53 5.62 -4.58
N LEU A 27 18.59 4.30 -4.36
CA LEU A 27 19.72 3.48 -4.78
C LEU A 27 19.85 3.36 -6.30
N ALA A 28 18.75 3.34 -7.03
CA ALA A 28 18.79 3.37 -8.48
C ALA A 28 19.30 4.71 -9.02
N ARG A 29 18.94 5.83 -8.38
CA ARG A 29 19.48 7.15 -8.71
C ARG A 29 21.01 7.21 -8.52
N GLU A 30 21.53 6.59 -7.48
CA GLU A 30 22.99 6.50 -7.22
C GLU A 30 23.72 5.51 -8.14
N ALA A 31 23.00 4.47 -8.61
CA ALA A 31 23.59 3.39 -9.42
C ALA A 31 23.61 3.70 -10.90
N TRP A 32 22.62 4.44 -11.42
CA TRP A 32 22.37 4.61 -12.86
C TRP A 32 22.99 5.90 -13.40
N ASP A 33 23.43 5.87 -14.66
CA ASP A 33 24.02 7.02 -15.34
C ASP A 33 22.99 8.15 -15.57
N ARG A 34 21.71 7.79 -15.65
CA ARG A 34 20.58 8.72 -15.75
C ARG A 34 19.58 8.46 -14.62
N PRO A 35 18.92 9.50 -14.09
CA PRO A 35 17.91 9.30 -13.05
C PRO A 35 16.83 8.28 -13.48
N PRO A 36 16.40 7.39 -12.57
CA PRO A 36 15.26 6.50 -12.82
C PRO A 36 13.98 7.28 -13.08
N LEU A 37 13.05 6.69 -13.83
CA LEU A 37 11.69 7.21 -13.92
C LEU A 37 10.85 6.62 -12.78
N ALA A 38 10.36 7.46 -11.87
CA ALA A 38 9.37 7.04 -10.89
C ALA A 38 7.99 6.95 -11.56
N VAL A 39 7.32 5.80 -11.44
CA VAL A 39 5.95 5.58 -11.92
C VAL A 39 5.01 5.41 -10.74
N CYS A 40 4.11 6.36 -10.55
CA CYS A 40 3.11 6.31 -9.47
C CYS A 40 1.71 6.09 -10.04
N PHE A 41 0.98 5.11 -9.48
CA PHE A 41 -0.41 4.80 -9.86
C PHE A 41 -1.38 5.56 -8.96
N LEU A 42 -1.96 6.62 -9.48
CA LEU A 42 -2.97 7.43 -8.78
C LEU A 42 -4.35 6.78 -8.94
N SER A 43 -4.94 6.39 -7.83
CA SER A 43 -6.31 5.85 -7.78
C SER A 43 -6.97 6.13 -6.44
N PRO A 44 -8.27 5.84 -6.28
CA PRO A 44 -8.96 5.92 -4.99
C PRO A 44 -8.41 4.97 -3.90
N LEU A 45 -7.51 4.06 -4.25
CA LEU A 45 -6.86 3.14 -3.30
C LEU A 45 -5.74 3.80 -2.50
N MET A 46 -5.23 4.96 -2.95
CA MET A 46 -4.22 5.75 -2.25
C MET A 46 -4.85 6.83 -1.38
N THR A 47 -4.26 7.05 -0.22
CA THR A 47 -4.60 8.19 0.63
C THR A 47 -4.02 9.50 0.08
N GLY A 48 -4.56 10.64 0.53
CA GLY A 48 -4.00 11.97 0.19
C GLY A 48 -2.56 12.13 0.66
N GLU A 49 -2.23 11.63 1.85
CA GLU A 49 -0.88 11.67 2.41
C GLU A 49 0.12 10.86 1.58
N GLU A 50 -0.27 9.69 1.09
CA GLU A 50 0.59 8.89 0.20
C GLU A 50 0.88 9.63 -1.10
N LYS A 51 -0.12 10.32 -1.67
CA LYS A 51 0.06 11.12 -2.88
C LYS A 51 1.02 12.29 -2.67
N ASN A 52 0.86 13.03 -1.58
CA ASN A 52 1.74 14.16 -1.23
C ASN A 52 3.18 13.68 -1.02
N ARG A 53 3.36 12.60 -0.27
CA ARG A 53 4.66 12.01 -0.01
C ARG A 53 5.40 11.58 -1.28
N VAL A 54 4.68 11.01 -2.25
CA VAL A 54 5.26 10.67 -3.56
C VAL A 54 5.82 11.93 -4.23
N LEU A 55 5.09 13.04 -4.20
CA LEU A 55 5.52 14.31 -4.79
C LEU A 55 6.73 14.91 -4.06
N GLU A 56 6.69 14.91 -2.74
CA GLU A 56 7.77 15.42 -1.88
C GLU A 56 9.08 14.65 -2.10
N ILE A 57 9.03 13.31 -2.08
CA ILE A 57 10.22 12.48 -2.24
C ILE A 57 10.80 12.60 -3.65
N THR A 58 9.97 12.55 -4.69
CA THR A 58 10.49 12.67 -6.07
C THR A 58 11.04 14.06 -6.34
N GLY A 59 10.42 15.11 -5.80
CA GLY A 59 10.90 16.48 -5.87
C GLY A 59 12.23 16.66 -5.15
N SER A 60 12.37 16.19 -3.92
CA SER A 60 13.61 16.32 -3.14
C SER A 60 14.79 15.56 -3.75
N LEU A 61 14.53 14.42 -4.42
CA LEU A 61 15.54 13.64 -5.10
C LEU A 61 15.84 14.10 -6.53
N GLY A 62 15.08 15.07 -7.08
CA GLY A 62 15.20 15.50 -8.47
C GLY A 62 14.89 14.39 -9.48
N ILE A 63 13.97 13.47 -9.14
CA ILE A 63 13.63 12.31 -9.97
C ILE A 63 12.36 12.58 -10.77
N PRO A 64 12.38 12.35 -12.11
CA PRO A 64 11.19 12.50 -12.94
C PRO A 64 10.07 11.56 -12.49
N LEU A 65 8.85 12.09 -12.34
CA LEU A 65 7.67 11.37 -11.92
C LEU A 65 6.63 11.26 -13.03
N LYS A 66 6.31 10.04 -13.42
CA LYS A 66 5.12 9.75 -14.24
C LYS A 66 3.94 9.40 -13.35
N LYS A 67 2.94 10.26 -13.30
CA LYS A 67 1.65 9.99 -12.67
C LYS A 67 0.77 9.24 -13.66
N MET A 68 0.31 8.04 -13.29
CA MET A 68 -0.59 7.22 -14.08
C MET A 68 -1.93 7.08 -13.37
N PHE A 69 -3.00 7.58 -13.98
CA PHE A 69 -4.35 7.39 -13.44
C PHE A 69 -4.79 5.95 -13.65
N SER A 70 -4.95 5.23 -12.58
CA SER A 70 -5.25 3.80 -12.58
C SER A 70 -6.70 3.55 -12.20
N ARG A 71 -7.41 2.73 -13.00
CA ARG A 71 -8.86 2.47 -12.86
C ARG A 71 -9.16 1.02 -12.47
N GLU A 72 -8.24 0.34 -11.80
CA GLU A 72 -8.40 -1.05 -11.35
C GLU A 72 -9.67 -1.26 -10.51
N TYR A 73 -10.15 -0.22 -9.84
CA TYR A 73 -11.40 -0.24 -9.05
C TYR A 73 -12.67 -0.34 -9.91
N LEU A 74 -12.55 -0.35 -11.23
CA LEU A 74 -13.64 -0.59 -12.19
C LEU A 74 -13.60 -2.01 -12.76
N LEU A 75 -12.56 -2.79 -12.50
CA LEU A 75 -12.47 -4.17 -12.96
C LEU A 75 -13.43 -5.07 -12.17
N PRO A 76 -14.26 -5.90 -12.82
CA PRO A 76 -15.16 -6.82 -12.13
C PRO A 76 -14.43 -7.69 -11.10
N GLU A 77 -13.28 -8.26 -11.46
CA GLU A 77 -12.47 -9.14 -10.62
C GLU A 77 -11.88 -8.42 -9.40
N PHE A 78 -11.67 -7.11 -9.49
CA PHE A 78 -11.27 -6.29 -8.35
C PHE A 78 -12.47 -5.93 -7.47
N ILE A 79 -13.62 -5.59 -8.09
CA ILE A 79 -14.86 -5.22 -7.40
C ILE A 79 -15.39 -6.38 -6.55
N GLU A 80 -15.32 -7.61 -7.04
CA GLU A 80 -15.72 -8.82 -6.31
C GLU A 80 -14.98 -8.97 -4.96
N ASN A 81 -13.82 -8.33 -4.83
CA ASN A 81 -13.02 -8.35 -3.61
C ASN A 81 -12.65 -9.77 -3.15
N SER A 82 -12.32 -10.63 -4.09
CA SER A 82 -11.81 -11.97 -3.82
C SER A 82 -10.40 -11.92 -3.21
N PRO A 83 -9.91 -13.02 -2.62
CA PRO A 83 -8.51 -13.11 -2.16
C PRO A 83 -7.49 -12.75 -3.24
N ASN A 84 -7.82 -12.96 -4.52
CA ASN A 84 -6.98 -12.67 -5.68
C ASN A 84 -7.03 -11.21 -6.17
N ARG A 85 -7.80 -10.31 -5.53
CA ARG A 85 -7.92 -8.92 -5.96
C ARG A 85 -6.59 -8.21 -6.17
N CYS A 86 -5.55 -8.55 -5.36
CA CYS A 86 -4.23 -7.94 -5.47
C CYS A 86 -3.50 -8.35 -6.76
N TYR A 87 -3.74 -9.56 -7.25
CA TYR A 87 -3.24 -10.04 -8.54
C TYR A 87 -3.82 -9.19 -9.69
N TYR A 88 -5.15 -9.05 -9.78
CA TYR A 88 -5.81 -8.26 -10.82
C TYR A 88 -5.42 -6.78 -10.77
N CYS A 89 -5.32 -6.21 -9.56
CA CYS A 89 -4.86 -4.85 -9.36
C CYS A 89 -3.44 -4.63 -9.92
N LYS A 90 -2.47 -5.50 -9.57
CA LYS A 90 -1.10 -5.41 -10.06
C LYS A 90 -1.00 -5.66 -11.56
N GLN A 91 -1.70 -6.67 -12.07
CA GLN A 91 -1.78 -6.96 -13.50
C GLN A 91 -2.20 -5.71 -14.29
N TYR A 92 -3.31 -5.09 -13.91
CA TYR A 92 -3.81 -3.89 -14.57
C TYR A 92 -2.79 -2.75 -14.55
N ARG A 93 -2.27 -2.42 -13.35
CA ARG A 93 -1.32 -1.32 -13.16
C ARG A 93 -0.02 -1.54 -13.92
N PHE A 94 0.54 -2.71 -13.83
CA PHE A 94 1.83 -2.99 -14.46
C PHE A 94 1.73 -3.13 -15.98
N ARG A 95 0.62 -3.65 -16.53
CA ARG A 95 0.36 -3.58 -17.98
C ARG A 95 0.28 -2.14 -18.47
N LEU A 96 -0.42 -1.27 -17.74
CA LEU A 96 -0.51 0.15 -18.07
C LEU A 96 0.88 0.81 -18.07
N ALA A 97 1.72 0.51 -17.06
CA ALA A 97 3.08 1.02 -16.99
C ALA A 97 3.96 0.46 -18.11
N ARG A 98 3.91 -0.84 -18.35
CA ARG A 98 4.70 -1.50 -19.42
C ARG A 98 4.42 -0.89 -20.79
N HIS A 99 3.14 -0.77 -21.15
CA HIS A 99 2.74 -0.13 -22.41
C HIS A 99 3.32 1.29 -22.54
N PHE A 100 3.22 2.11 -21.51
CA PHE A 100 3.83 3.45 -21.52
C PHE A 100 5.35 3.40 -21.65
N LEU A 101 6.04 2.51 -20.93
CA LEU A 101 7.49 2.41 -20.95
C LEU A 101 8.03 1.92 -22.31
N GLU A 102 7.30 1.04 -22.97
CA GLU A 102 7.59 0.58 -24.34
C GLU A 102 7.63 1.76 -25.32
N THR A 103 6.67 2.70 -25.23
CA THR A 103 6.68 3.93 -26.08
C THR A 103 7.86 4.86 -25.78
N LYS A 104 8.56 4.67 -24.66
CA LYS A 104 9.72 5.46 -24.21
C LYS A 104 11.05 4.73 -24.38
N GLY A 105 11.05 3.50 -24.89
CA GLY A 105 12.26 2.69 -25.00
C GLY A 105 12.86 2.31 -23.64
N VAL A 106 12.06 2.23 -22.58
CA VAL A 106 12.49 1.86 -21.22
C VAL A 106 12.17 0.39 -20.97
N PRO A 107 13.17 -0.51 -20.99
CA PRO A 107 12.93 -1.96 -20.99
C PRO A 107 12.55 -2.53 -19.61
N TYR A 108 12.98 -1.88 -18.52
CA TYR A 108 12.85 -2.43 -17.20
C TYR A 108 11.83 -1.65 -16.36
N LEU A 109 10.92 -2.40 -15.70
CA LEU A 109 10.08 -1.89 -14.62
C LEU A 109 10.43 -2.65 -13.34
N LEU A 110 10.85 -1.93 -12.30
CA LEU A 110 11.26 -2.47 -11.02
C LEU A 110 10.19 -2.17 -9.95
N ASP A 111 10.08 -3.05 -8.95
CA ASP A 111 9.27 -2.79 -7.76
C ASP A 111 10.04 -3.07 -6.45
N GLY A 112 9.51 -2.55 -5.32
CA GLY A 112 10.11 -2.69 -4.00
C GLY A 112 9.78 -4.00 -3.27
N THR A 113 9.33 -5.05 -3.96
CA THR A 113 9.11 -6.36 -3.34
C THR A 113 10.39 -6.89 -2.72
N ASN A 114 10.34 -7.33 -1.47
CA ASN A 114 11.50 -7.78 -0.68
C ASN A 114 11.43 -9.29 -0.37
N ALA A 115 12.47 -9.84 0.29
CA ALA A 115 12.57 -11.27 0.55
C ALA A 115 11.50 -11.79 1.54
N ASP A 116 11.04 -10.95 2.49
CA ASP A 116 9.99 -11.35 3.42
C ASP A 116 8.62 -11.47 2.71
N ASP A 117 8.41 -10.66 1.66
CA ASP A 117 7.19 -10.73 0.85
C ASP A 117 7.02 -12.06 0.11
N LEU A 118 8.12 -12.77 -0.18
CA LEU A 118 8.08 -14.09 -0.83
C LEU A 118 7.58 -15.22 0.08
N ARG A 119 7.61 -15.00 1.41
CA ARG A 119 7.18 -15.99 2.41
C ARG A 119 5.70 -15.84 2.78
N ASP A 120 5.06 -14.76 2.35
CA ASP A 120 3.66 -14.45 2.64
C ASP A 120 2.76 -14.81 1.45
N TYR A 121 1.49 -15.13 1.73
CA TYR A 121 0.50 -15.31 0.66
C TYR A 121 0.21 -13.97 -0.02
N ARG A 122 0.84 -13.75 -1.16
CA ARG A 122 0.71 -12.52 -1.95
C ARG A 122 0.38 -12.81 -3.41
N PRO A 123 -0.89 -12.92 -3.76
CA PRO A 123 -1.32 -13.17 -5.15
C PRO A 123 -0.71 -12.21 -6.16
N GLY A 124 -0.43 -10.97 -5.74
CA GLY A 124 0.22 -9.97 -6.60
C GLY A 124 1.65 -10.33 -7.06
N LEU A 125 2.34 -11.30 -6.43
CA LEU A 125 3.65 -11.76 -6.89
C LEU A 125 3.57 -12.57 -8.19
N GLN A 126 2.44 -13.22 -8.44
CA GLN A 126 2.18 -13.90 -9.71
C GLN A 126 2.17 -12.88 -10.86
N ALA A 127 1.50 -11.73 -10.68
CA ALA A 127 1.50 -10.66 -11.68
C ALA A 127 2.91 -10.12 -11.96
N ASN A 128 3.78 -10.02 -10.94
CA ASN A 128 5.17 -9.62 -11.13
C ASN A 128 5.91 -10.59 -12.06
N ARG A 129 5.75 -11.90 -11.83
CA ARG A 129 6.40 -12.95 -12.65
C ARG A 129 5.91 -12.90 -14.10
N GLU A 130 4.59 -12.89 -14.30
CA GLU A 130 3.96 -12.89 -15.64
C GLU A 130 4.35 -11.66 -16.46
N LEU A 131 4.45 -10.49 -15.81
CA LEU A 131 4.79 -9.22 -16.46
C LEU A 131 6.30 -8.91 -16.42
N LYS A 132 7.13 -9.86 -15.98
CA LYS A 132 8.59 -9.71 -15.90
C LYS A 132 9.00 -8.43 -15.15
N ILE A 133 8.33 -8.16 -14.01
CA ILE A 133 8.69 -7.05 -13.12
C ILE A 133 9.90 -7.47 -12.31
N VAL A 134 10.92 -6.63 -12.31
CA VAL A 134 12.15 -6.90 -11.55
C VAL A 134 11.95 -6.46 -10.11
N SER A 135 12.23 -7.36 -9.17
CA SER A 135 12.16 -7.11 -7.71
C SER A 135 13.57 -7.25 -7.10
N PRO A 136 14.43 -6.22 -7.17
CA PRO A 136 15.85 -6.33 -6.80
C PRO A 136 16.07 -6.77 -5.36
N PHE A 137 15.28 -6.28 -4.41
CA PHE A 137 15.39 -6.67 -3.01
C PHE A 137 15.08 -8.16 -2.80
N ALA A 138 14.03 -8.67 -3.45
CA ALA A 138 13.69 -10.09 -3.39
C ALA A 138 14.77 -10.96 -4.04
N LEU A 139 15.26 -10.58 -5.22
CA LEU A 139 16.31 -11.30 -5.95
C LEU A 139 17.64 -11.37 -5.18
N LEU A 140 17.96 -10.35 -4.39
CA LEU A 140 19.20 -10.24 -3.63
C LEU A 140 19.02 -10.63 -2.15
N GLY A 141 17.88 -11.18 -1.78
CA GLY A 141 17.61 -11.67 -0.43
C GLY A 141 17.43 -10.59 0.64
N TRP A 142 17.23 -9.32 0.25
CA TRP A 142 17.07 -8.22 1.19
C TRP A 142 15.73 -8.30 1.92
N ARG A 143 15.81 -8.29 3.26
CA ARG A 143 14.66 -8.31 4.15
C ARG A 143 14.23 -6.90 4.56
N LYS A 144 13.03 -6.79 5.11
CA LYS A 144 12.44 -5.53 5.57
C LYS A 144 13.31 -4.80 6.61
N GLU A 145 13.95 -5.54 7.48
CA GLU A 145 14.84 -4.99 8.50
C GLU A 145 16.05 -4.30 7.87
N GLU A 146 16.70 -4.95 6.90
CA GLU A 146 17.86 -4.40 6.18
C GLU A 146 17.49 -3.15 5.39
N ILE A 147 16.30 -3.17 4.75
CA ILE A 147 15.76 -2.01 4.04
C ILE A 147 15.56 -0.84 4.99
N ARG A 148 14.95 -1.05 6.16
CA ARG A 148 14.73 -0.01 7.17
C ARG A 148 16.05 0.52 7.74
N ARG A 149 16.98 -0.36 8.10
CA ARG A 149 18.30 0.00 8.61
C ARG A 149 19.07 0.85 7.59
N THR A 150 19.07 0.44 6.33
CA THR A 150 19.74 1.19 5.25
C THR A 150 19.04 2.53 4.98
N SER A 151 17.71 2.56 4.94
CA SER A 151 16.94 3.80 4.78
C SER A 151 17.23 4.80 5.89
N ARG A 152 17.34 4.32 7.16
CA ARG A 152 17.71 5.16 8.31
C ARG A 152 19.11 5.73 8.18
N ARG A 153 20.09 4.89 7.80
CA ARG A 153 21.48 5.31 7.60
C ARG A 153 21.63 6.37 6.52
N LEU A 154 20.78 6.29 5.46
CA LEU A 154 20.75 7.25 4.37
C LEU A 154 19.88 8.48 4.67
N GLY A 155 19.29 8.59 5.86
CA GLY A 155 18.43 9.72 6.24
C GLY A 155 17.12 9.82 5.45
N LEU A 156 16.65 8.71 4.85
CA LEU A 156 15.42 8.73 4.05
C LEU A 156 14.19 8.94 4.93
N PRO A 157 13.25 9.81 4.56
CA PRO A 157 12.14 10.20 5.44
C PRO A 157 11.12 9.08 5.70
N THR A 158 11.24 7.96 5.00
CA THR A 158 10.29 6.84 5.10
C THR A 158 10.79 5.67 5.96
N TRP A 159 11.97 5.76 6.57
CA TRP A 159 12.63 4.65 7.26
C TRP A 159 11.80 4.05 8.40
N ASP A 160 11.05 4.87 9.14
CA ASP A 160 10.20 4.46 10.28
C ASP A 160 8.72 4.35 9.92
N GLN A 161 8.38 4.48 8.63
CA GLN A 161 6.98 4.41 8.21
C GLN A 161 6.39 3.01 8.43
N PRO A 162 5.19 2.93 9.01
CA PRO A 162 4.47 1.67 9.10
C PRO A 162 4.09 1.15 7.71
N SER A 163 3.97 -0.17 7.60
CA SER A 163 3.48 -0.79 6.36
C SER A 163 2.07 -0.31 6.04
N SER A 164 1.90 0.33 4.90
CA SER A 164 0.61 0.81 4.42
C SER A 164 0.02 -0.20 3.42
N ALA A 165 -1.03 -0.88 3.83
CA ALA A 165 -1.85 -1.65 2.90
C ALA A 165 -2.88 -0.72 2.24
N CYS A 166 -3.27 -0.98 0.97
CA CYS A 166 -4.21 -0.14 0.24
C CYS A 166 -5.59 -0.09 0.91
N LEU A 167 -6.38 0.96 0.66
CA LEU A 167 -7.69 1.16 1.29
C LEU A 167 -8.68 0.01 1.06
N ALA A 168 -8.54 -0.77 -0.03
CA ALA A 168 -9.39 -1.93 -0.28
C ALA A 168 -9.30 -3.00 0.81
N THR A 169 -8.17 -3.08 1.54
CA THR A 169 -8.02 -4.03 2.65
C THR A 169 -8.91 -3.71 3.86
N ARG A 170 -9.58 -2.57 3.87
CA ARG A 170 -10.51 -2.16 4.94
C ARG A 170 -11.90 -2.76 4.75
N ILE A 171 -12.15 -3.37 3.60
CA ILE A 171 -13.44 -3.97 3.21
C ILE A 171 -13.28 -5.49 3.32
N PRO A 172 -14.21 -6.20 3.99
CA PRO A 172 -14.16 -7.66 4.10
C PRO A 172 -14.15 -8.35 2.73
N PHE A 173 -13.42 -9.45 2.61
CA PHE A 173 -13.46 -10.29 1.40
C PHE A 173 -14.88 -10.66 1.04
N GLY A 174 -15.20 -10.71 -0.25
CA GLY A 174 -16.54 -10.99 -0.77
C GLY A 174 -17.53 -9.81 -0.69
N THR A 175 -17.16 -8.72 0.01
CA THR A 175 -17.96 -7.48 -0.03
C THR A 175 -17.49 -6.63 -1.22
N PRO A 176 -18.37 -6.26 -2.16
CA PRO A 176 -18.00 -5.49 -3.33
C PRO A 176 -17.31 -4.16 -2.98
N ILE A 177 -16.24 -3.85 -3.70
CA ILE A 177 -15.49 -2.60 -3.51
C ILE A 177 -16.07 -1.53 -4.43
N THR A 178 -16.41 -0.37 -3.85
CA THR A 178 -16.85 0.80 -4.61
C THR A 178 -15.95 2.01 -4.38
N LYS A 179 -15.86 2.89 -5.38
CA LYS A 179 -15.14 4.17 -5.25
C LYS A 179 -15.67 5.00 -4.06
N LYS A 180 -17.00 4.99 -3.83
CA LYS A 180 -17.63 5.69 -2.71
C LYS A 180 -17.11 5.18 -1.37
N GLN A 181 -17.05 3.86 -1.17
CA GLN A 181 -16.49 3.26 0.05
C GLN A 181 -15.02 3.61 0.24
N LEU A 182 -14.18 3.50 -0.80
CA LEU A 182 -12.75 3.84 -0.71
C LEU A 182 -12.54 5.29 -0.31
N THR A 183 -13.29 6.23 -0.91
CA THR A 183 -13.23 7.65 -0.56
C THR A 183 -13.67 7.90 0.89
N ARG A 184 -14.75 7.24 1.32
CA ARG A 184 -15.28 7.31 2.69
C ARG A 184 -14.24 6.83 3.72
N ILE A 185 -13.62 5.68 3.45
CA ILE A 185 -12.55 5.12 4.29
C ILE A 185 -11.35 6.07 4.36
N GLY A 186 -10.90 6.56 3.22
CA GLY A 186 -9.76 7.49 3.15
C GLY A 186 -9.99 8.76 3.97
N ARG A 187 -11.20 9.35 3.90
CA ARG A 187 -11.59 10.52 4.72
C ARG A 187 -11.64 10.18 6.20
N ALA A 188 -12.19 9.02 6.56
CA ALA A 188 -12.26 8.58 7.94
C ALA A 188 -10.88 8.34 8.56
N GLU A 189 -9.97 7.67 7.84
CA GLU A 189 -8.59 7.48 8.30
C GLU A 189 -7.80 8.80 8.37
N ALA A 190 -8.06 9.75 7.47
CA ALA A 190 -7.47 11.09 7.54
C ALA A 190 -7.93 11.84 8.81
N ALA A 191 -9.21 11.73 9.17
CA ALA A 191 -9.72 12.32 10.42
C ALA A 191 -9.11 11.66 11.67
N LEU A 192 -8.93 10.34 11.67
CA LEU A 192 -8.20 9.66 12.75
C LEU A 192 -6.77 10.21 12.88
N ARG A 193 -6.06 10.38 11.76
CA ARG A 193 -4.70 10.92 11.77
C ARG A 193 -4.64 12.37 12.25
N SER A 194 -5.58 13.23 11.85
CA SER A 194 -5.65 14.62 12.33
C SER A 194 -5.88 14.72 13.83
N LEU A 195 -6.54 13.71 14.43
CA LEU A 195 -6.67 13.57 15.89
C LEU A 195 -5.40 12.97 16.55
N GLY A 196 -4.32 12.73 15.74
CA GLY A 196 -3.02 12.28 16.22
C GLY A 196 -2.89 10.77 16.39
N PHE A 197 -3.72 9.97 15.73
CA PHE A 197 -3.53 8.52 15.64
C PHE A 197 -2.60 8.20 14.46
N ARG A 198 -1.30 8.16 14.70
CA ARG A 198 -0.27 7.94 13.64
C ARG A 198 -0.47 6.62 12.89
N GLU A 199 -0.83 5.58 13.61
CA GLU A 199 -1.13 4.26 13.06
C GLU A 199 -2.57 3.90 13.37
N CYS A 200 -3.41 3.93 12.35
CA CYS A 200 -4.83 3.62 12.47
C CYS A 200 -5.34 2.94 11.20
N ARG A 201 -6.40 2.18 11.35
CA ARG A 201 -7.19 1.65 10.24
C ARG A 201 -8.66 1.74 10.59
N LEU A 202 -9.49 2.00 9.59
CA LEU A 202 -10.93 1.98 9.75
C LEU A 202 -11.51 0.88 8.86
N ARG A 203 -11.94 -0.23 9.48
CA ARG A 203 -12.59 -1.35 8.78
C ARG A 203 -14.07 -1.08 8.64
N VAL A 204 -14.62 -1.43 7.49
CA VAL A 204 -16.04 -1.21 7.18
C VAL A 204 -16.78 -2.53 7.15
N HIS A 205 -17.80 -2.67 8.00
CA HIS A 205 -18.70 -3.81 8.01
C HIS A 205 -20.15 -3.30 7.86
N GLY A 206 -20.56 -3.08 6.60
CA GLY A 206 -21.85 -2.44 6.32
C GLY A 206 -21.94 -1.04 6.94
N PRO A 207 -22.87 -0.80 7.90
CA PRO A 207 -23.03 0.49 8.56
C PRO A 207 -22.02 0.72 9.70
N ILE A 208 -21.17 -0.27 10.03
CA ILE A 208 -20.25 -0.23 11.16
C ILE A 208 -18.88 0.29 10.72
N ALA A 209 -18.37 1.29 11.42
CA ALA A 209 -16.97 1.70 11.40
C ALA A 209 -16.23 1.03 12.57
N ARG A 210 -15.36 0.06 12.28
CA ARG A 210 -14.49 -0.56 13.29
C ARG A 210 -13.11 0.10 13.24
N ILE A 211 -12.80 0.85 14.29
CA ILE A 211 -11.53 1.56 14.46
C ILE A 211 -10.49 0.60 15.01
N GLU A 212 -9.36 0.50 14.34
CA GLU A 212 -8.15 -0.18 14.82
C GLU A 212 -7.07 0.87 15.06
N VAL A 213 -6.62 1.03 16.30
CA VAL A 213 -5.46 1.83 16.73
C VAL A 213 -4.57 0.98 17.61
N ARG A 214 -3.33 1.40 17.89
CA ARG A 214 -2.47 0.67 18.83
C ARG A 214 -3.11 0.68 20.24
N GLU A 215 -2.95 -0.40 20.99
CA GLU A 215 -3.52 -0.53 22.34
C GLU A 215 -3.16 0.64 23.26
N LYS A 216 -1.92 1.14 23.16
CA LYS A 216 -1.47 2.33 23.91
C LYS A 216 -2.25 3.61 23.58
N ASP A 217 -2.95 3.64 22.45
CA ASP A 217 -3.76 4.77 22.02
C ASP A 217 -5.24 4.65 22.46
N PHE A 218 -5.66 3.55 23.10
CA PHE A 218 -7.03 3.34 23.59
C PHE A 218 -7.49 4.42 24.56
N PRO A 219 -6.71 4.83 25.58
CA PRO A 219 -7.11 5.92 26.46
C PRO A 219 -7.40 7.22 25.71
N LYS A 220 -6.65 7.48 24.63
CA LYS A 220 -6.87 8.65 23.77
C LYS A 220 -8.20 8.56 23.00
N VAL A 221 -8.57 7.37 22.49
CA VAL A 221 -9.88 7.16 21.85
C VAL A 221 -11.00 7.41 22.83
N MET A 222 -10.86 6.95 24.07
CA MET A 222 -11.87 7.08 25.14
C MET A 222 -11.97 8.48 25.74
N ASN A 223 -11.03 9.38 25.43
CA ASN A 223 -11.12 10.77 25.87
C ASN A 223 -12.39 11.44 25.33
N LYS A 224 -13.13 12.15 26.19
CA LYS A 224 -14.43 12.78 25.87
C LYS A 224 -14.39 13.64 24.58
N ARG A 225 -13.34 14.46 24.43
CA ARG A 225 -13.19 15.35 23.27
C ARG A 225 -12.91 14.55 21.98
N THR A 226 -12.02 13.56 22.05
CA THR A 226 -11.66 12.70 20.91
C THR A 226 -12.86 11.86 20.49
N LYS A 227 -13.57 11.27 21.44
CA LYS A 227 -14.77 10.47 21.19
C LYS A 227 -15.83 11.29 20.46
N ALA A 228 -16.15 12.50 20.95
CA ALA A 228 -17.14 13.37 20.33
C ALA A 228 -16.73 13.76 18.88
N ALA A 229 -15.45 14.09 18.65
CA ALA A 229 -14.95 14.43 17.32
C ALA A 229 -15.03 13.24 16.35
N LEU A 230 -14.69 12.03 16.81
CA LEU A 230 -14.80 10.80 16.00
C LEU A 230 -16.26 10.49 15.68
N GLU A 231 -17.15 10.57 16.67
CA GLU A 231 -18.58 10.33 16.51
C GLU A 231 -19.18 11.29 15.48
N GLN A 232 -18.95 12.58 15.64
CA GLN A 232 -19.43 13.60 14.70
C GLN A 232 -18.91 13.33 13.27
N THR A 233 -17.60 13.12 13.12
CA THR A 233 -16.98 12.96 11.81
C THR A 233 -17.44 11.68 11.12
N LEU A 234 -17.45 10.56 11.83
CA LEU A 234 -17.79 9.27 11.22
C LEU A 234 -19.28 9.15 10.93
N THR A 235 -20.14 9.75 11.76
CA THR A 235 -21.58 9.85 11.47
C THR A 235 -21.84 10.71 10.23
N ALA A 236 -21.17 11.86 10.09
CA ALA A 236 -21.24 12.69 8.89
C ALA A 236 -20.76 11.96 7.62
N LEU A 237 -19.83 11.01 7.76
CA LEU A 237 -19.42 10.10 6.69
C LEU A 237 -20.43 8.95 6.46
N GLY A 238 -21.55 8.89 7.17
CA GLY A 238 -22.65 7.94 7.00
C GLY A 238 -22.43 6.59 7.69
N PHE A 239 -21.58 6.52 8.74
CA PHE A 239 -21.53 5.35 9.61
C PHE A 239 -22.59 5.47 10.70
N THR A 240 -23.34 4.40 10.92
CA THR A 240 -24.38 4.33 11.98
C THR A 240 -23.76 3.91 13.32
N TYR A 241 -22.83 2.96 13.25
CA TYR A 241 -22.18 2.42 14.45
C TYR A 241 -20.68 2.65 14.39
N ILE A 242 -20.12 3.15 15.47
CA ILE A 242 -18.69 3.43 15.61
C ILE A 242 -18.17 2.56 16.73
N THR A 243 -17.23 1.67 16.43
CA THR A 243 -16.70 0.68 17.37
C THR A 243 -15.18 0.73 17.43
N LEU A 244 -14.61 0.35 18.56
CA LEU A 244 -13.19 0.14 18.74
C LEU A 244 -12.90 -1.37 18.72
N ASP A 245 -11.92 -1.79 17.94
CA ASP A 245 -11.44 -3.17 17.97
C ASP A 245 -10.60 -3.37 19.26
N LEU A 246 -11.08 -4.22 20.17
CA LEU A 246 -10.41 -4.48 21.44
C LEU A 246 -9.04 -5.17 21.28
N GLN A 247 -8.77 -5.80 20.15
CA GLN A 247 -7.47 -6.40 19.84
C GLN A 247 -6.50 -5.41 19.19
N GLY A 248 -6.90 -4.17 19.00
CA GLY A 248 -6.08 -3.11 18.45
C GLY A 248 -5.65 -3.32 16.99
N LEU A 249 -4.65 -2.56 16.58
CA LEU A 249 -4.13 -2.58 15.21
C LEU A 249 -3.23 -3.80 14.99
N ARG A 250 -3.64 -4.69 14.08
CA ARG A 250 -2.90 -5.91 13.73
C ARG A 250 -2.69 -6.02 12.24
N THR A 251 -1.53 -6.54 11.84
CA THR A 251 -1.31 -6.93 10.44
C THR A 251 -2.16 -8.16 10.14
N GLY A 252 -2.84 -8.16 8.99
CA GLY A 252 -3.64 -9.30 8.55
C GLY A 252 -4.97 -9.51 9.31
N SER A 253 -5.46 -8.56 10.12
CA SER A 253 -6.72 -8.70 10.88
C SER A 253 -7.92 -9.13 10.02
N MET A 254 -7.95 -8.74 8.74
CA MET A 254 -9.00 -9.13 7.79
C MET A 254 -8.78 -10.52 7.16
N ASN A 255 -7.60 -11.12 7.32
CA ASN A 255 -7.32 -12.47 6.80
C ASN A 255 -7.80 -13.58 7.75
N ALA A 256 -8.19 -13.24 8.99
CA ALA A 256 -8.69 -14.21 9.96
C ALA A 256 -9.91 -15.01 9.46
N VAL A 257 -10.67 -14.46 8.53
CA VAL A 257 -11.80 -15.16 7.90
C VAL A 257 -11.31 -16.26 6.93
N LEU A 258 -10.17 -16.03 6.25
CA LEU A 258 -9.61 -16.99 5.29
C LEU A 258 -9.03 -18.23 6.01
N THR A 259 -8.38 -18.02 7.15
CA THR A 259 -7.79 -19.12 7.94
C THR A 259 -8.85 -20.01 8.60
N LYS A 260 -10.00 -19.44 9.00
CA LYS A 260 -11.11 -20.23 9.56
C LYS A 260 -11.79 -21.13 8.52
N ASN A 261 -11.89 -20.67 7.27
CA ASN A 261 -12.47 -21.48 6.19
C ASN A 261 -11.52 -22.59 5.69
N SER A 262 -10.21 -22.42 5.84
CA SER A 262 -9.24 -23.47 5.50
C SER A 262 -9.23 -24.64 6.51
N GLY A 263 -9.66 -24.39 7.76
CA GLY A 263 -9.79 -25.44 8.77
C GLY A 263 -11.05 -26.32 8.60
N ASN A 264 -12.06 -25.85 7.85
CA ASN A 264 -13.29 -26.61 7.60
C ASN A 264 -13.29 -27.40 6.27
N ILE A 265 -12.22 -27.31 5.46
CA ILE A 265 -12.11 -28.07 4.20
C ILE A 265 -11.48 -29.45 4.41
N LEU A 266 -10.99 -29.76 5.63
CA LEU A 266 -10.42 -31.07 5.96
C LEU A 266 -11.36 -31.96 6.81
N ALA A 267 -12.64 -31.64 6.87
CA ALA A 267 -13.65 -32.45 7.57
C ALA A 267 -14.87 -32.70 6.64
N PHE A 268 -14.63 -33.31 5.47
CA PHE A 268 -15.63 -34.16 4.77
C PHE A 268 -14.88 -35.10 3.83
#